data_bed876f579f0453523835d1ead69a5a1
#
_entry.id   bed876f579f0453523835d1ead69a5a1
#
_cell.length_a   1.000
_cell.length_b   1.000
_cell.length_c   1.000
_cell.angle_alpha   90.00
_cell.angle_beta   90.00
_cell.angle_gamma   90.00
#
_symmetry.space_group_name_H-M   'P 1'
#
loop_
_entity.id
_entity.type
_entity.pdbx_description
1 polymer ?
#
loop_
_entity_poly.entity_id
_entity_poly.type
_entity_poly.pdbx_seq_one_letter_code
_entity_poly.pdbx_strand_id
1 'polypeptide(L)'
;QGDVLGEYNHYAQVPEAFKRRFSEMRSANDTIAFSATMAVGVLYVLFGCLVGTFMLLRQRRVLWKKAMIWGMVVGLFQSLVQLNFMPMMWMDYNTAITTNSFLIQIIIQAVFIFLIQSAIYTISFIAAESLTRKAFPNQIQFWRLWSPNTGNSLSVLGQTIGGYLATGLFMFYAIAFYTFVTKTLGWWSPADTDYNPNILAAYFPWLTSIGISLGAGFWEECLFRAVPLAGAALIGDRYGKRNLFIGLAMGLQALIFAAAHANYPVQPAYARVVELMIPSLVFGFIYLRFGLLAGIIMHYAYDVAMISMQLFIADVPGIWAHRFMIILFLLVPLWVVLYYRQRAGQWAISPGTVYNHDWTVPPAPEEVETDVSMSNESDRSESILAKKESLLGLAVAGLIMWVFLS
;
A
#
# COMPACT_ATOMS: atom_id res chain seq x y z
N GLN A 1 23.48 -36.79 -9.23
CA GLN A 1 23.00 -37.93 -10.00
C GLN A 1 24.12 -38.98 -10.07
N GLY A 2 23.79 -40.23 -10.13
CA GLY A 2 24.74 -41.31 -10.03
C GLY A 2 25.21 -41.54 -8.60
N ASP A 3 26.49 -41.64 -8.36
CA ASP A 3 27.16 -41.86 -7.10
C ASP A 3 27.53 -40.54 -6.34
N VAL A 4 27.08 -39.40 -6.87
CA VAL A 4 27.30 -38.09 -6.23
C VAL A 4 26.10 -37.71 -5.37
N LEU A 5 26.35 -37.32 -4.11
CA LEU A 5 25.34 -36.85 -3.20
C LEU A 5 24.73 -35.56 -3.79
N GLY A 6 23.45 -35.63 -4.18
CA GLY A 6 22.74 -34.51 -4.79
C GLY A 6 22.15 -33.54 -3.78
N GLU A 7 21.72 -34.02 -2.61
CA GLU A 7 21.11 -33.21 -1.56
C GLU A 7 21.27 -33.90 -0.21
N TYR A 8 21.47 -33.09 0.82
CA TYR A 8 21.48 -33.54 2.21
C TYR A 8 20.80 -32.51 3.09
N ASN A 9 19.68 -32.89 3.71
CA ASN A 9 18.89 -32.01 4.57
C ASN A 9 18.83 -32.55 6.00
N HIS A 10 19.15 -31.68 6.95
CA HIS A 10 18.86 -31.88 8.37
C HIS A 10 17.57 -31.15 8.73
N TYR A 11 16.60 -31.82 9.26
CA TYR A 11 15.36 -31.21 9.76
C TYR A 11 14.90 -31.85 11.06
N ALA A 12 14.26 -31.05 11.89
CA ALA A 12 13.58 -31.56 13.07
C ALA A 12 12.24 -32.14 12.65
N GLN A 13 12.05 -33.43 12.91
CA GLN A 13 10.77 -34.08 12.64
C GLN A 13 9.74 -33.66 13.70
N VAL A 14 8.84 -32.75 13.31
CA VAL A 14 7.71 -32.38 14.17
C VAL A 14 6.70 -33.53 14.18
N PRO A 15 6.28 -34.03 15.38
CA PRO A 15 5.31 -35.11 15.47
C PRO A 15 4.01 -34.77 14.73
N GLU A 16 3.45 -35.77 14.01
CA GLU A 16 2.19 -35.59 13.27
C GLU A 16 1.03 -35.11 14.14
N ALA A 17 0.94 -35.65 15.35
CA ALA A 17 -0.08 -35.26 16.33
C ALA A 17 -0.01 -33.74 16.65
N PHE A 18 1.20 -33.17 16.74
CA PHE A 18 1.38 -31.73 16.94
C PHE A 18 0.95 -30.96 15.72
N LYS A 19 1.39 -31.38 14.52
CA LYS A 19 1.01 -30.71 13.25
C LYS A 19 -0.51 -30.70 13.08
N ARG A 20 -1.16 -31.81 13.34
CA ARG A 20 -2.62 -31.94 13.26
C ARG A 20 -3.32 -30.99 14.22
N ARG A 21 -2.93 -31.02 15.50
CA ARG A 21 -3.50 -30.12 16.52
C ARG A 21 -3.29 -28.65 16.19
N PHE A 22 -2.10 -28.30 15.70
CA PHE A 22 -1.80 -26.93 15.28
C PHE A 22 -2.65 -26.51 14.07
N SER A 23 -2.81 -27.37 13.06
CA SER A 23 -3.67 -27.11 11.91
C SER A 23 -5.14 -26.97 12.28
N GLU A 24 -5.64 -27.82 13.21
CA GLU A 24 -7.00 -27.72 13.74
C GLU A 24 -7.22 -26.36 14.45
N MET A 25 -6.28 -25.97 15.30
CA MET A 25 -6.32 -24.68 16.00
C MET A 25 -6.34 -23.50 15.01
N ARG A 26 -5.58 -23.59 13.91
CA ARG A 26 -5.49 -22.54 12.88
C ARG A 26 -6.64 -22.52 11.89
N SER A 27 -7.40 -23.59 11.76
CA SER A 27 -8.45 -23.71 10.74
C SER A 27 -9.51 -22.61 10.84
N ALA A 28 -9.84 -22.17 12.05
CA ALA A 28 -10.77 -21.06 12.28
C ALA A 28 -10.19 -19.70 11.81
N ASN A 29 -8.91 -19.45 12.08
CA ASN A 29 -8.20 -18.26 11.60
C ASN A 29 -8.27 -18.18 10.06
N ASP A 30 -7.90 -19.27 9.40
CA ASP A 30 -7.86 -19.35 7.93
C ASP A 30 -9.27 -19.23 7.32
N THR A 31 -10.29 -19.82 7.96
CA THR A 31 -11.69 -19.69 7.52
C THR A 31 -12.20 -18.26 7.59
N ILE A 32 -11.92 -17.55 8.69
CA ILE A 32 -12.29 -16.14 8.85
C ILE A 32 -11.61 -15.29 7.77
N ALA A 33 -10.28 -15.45 7.60
CA ALA A 33 -9.52 -14.70 6.62
C ALA A 33 -9.96 -14.99 5.18
N PHE A 34 -10.20 -16.26 4.84
CA PHE A 34 -10.72 -16.65 3.52
C PHE A 34 -12.09 -16.02 3.23
N SER A 35 -13.02 -16.08 4.18
CA SER A 35 -14.36 -15.50 4.03
C SER A 35 -14.28 -13.98 3.80
N ALA A 36 -13.41 -13.28 4.54
CA ALA A 36 -13.19 -11.87 4.36
C ALA A 36 -12.54 -11.55 3.00
N THR A 37 -11.56 -12.36 2.57
CA THR A 37 -10.91 -12.22 1.26
C THR A 37 -11.93 -12.40 0.13
N MET A 38 -12.87 -13.32 0.24
CA MET A 38 -13.97 -13.47 -0.70
C MET A 38 -14.88 -12.22 -0.73
N ALA A 39 -15.18 -11.65 0.45
CA ALA A 39 -15.93 -10.40 0.54
C ALA A 39 -15.19 -9.23 -0.12
N VAL A 40 -13.86 -9.11 0.07
CA VAL A 40 -13.01 -8.13 -0.63
C VAL A 40 -13.12 -8.32 -2.15
N GLY A 41 -12.95 -9.55 -2.64
CA GLY A 41 -13.03 -9.86 -4.07
C GLY A 41 -14.36 -9.43 -4.68
N VAL A 42 -15.48 -9.73 -4.02
CA VAL A 42 -16.82 -9.41 -4.54
C VAL A 42 -17.14 -7.91 -4.34
N LEU A 43 -17.06 -7.40 -3.11
CA LEU A 43 -17.56 -6.06 -2.81
C LEU A 43 -16.61 -4.96 -3.29
N TYR A 44 -15.30 -5.13 -3.12
CA TYR A 44 -14.34 -4.05 -3.40
C TYR A 44 -13.74 -4.20 -4.79
N VAL A 45 -13.29 -5.39 -5.17
CA VAL A 45 -12.68 -5.57 -6.50
C VAL A 45 -13.76 -5.59 -7.59
N LEU A 46 -14.72 -6.51 -7.52
CA LEU A 46 -15.74 -6.63 -8.57
C LEU A 46 -16.64 -5.40 -8.62
N PHE A 47 -17.35 -5.09 -7.51
CA PHE A 47 -18.33 -3.98 -7.52
C PHE A 47 -17.65 -2.61 -7.38
N GLY A 48 -16.70 -2.42 -6.47
CA GLY A 48 -16.06 -1.14 -6.25
C GLY A 48 -15.11 -0.75 -7.39
N CYS A 49 -14.12 -1.59 -7.67
CA CYS A 49 -13.10 -1.27 -8.66
C CYS A 49 -13.60 -1.47 -10.10
N LEU A 50 -14.10 -2.65 -10.47
CA LEU A 50 -14.46 -2.91 -11.86
C LEU A 50 -15.77 -2.23 -12.26
N VAL A 51 -16.88 -2.50 -11.57
CA VAL A 51 -18.17 -1.89 -11.92
C VAL A 51 -18.17 -0.39 -11.67
N GLY A 52 -17.63 0.07 -10.53
CA GLY A 52 -17.49 1.49 -10.20
C GLY A 52 -16.67 2.25 -11.24
N THR A 53 -15.49 1.74 -11.61
CA THR A 53 -14.65 2.34 -12.65
C THR A 53 -15.34 2.33 -14.01
N PHE A 54 -16.01 1.24 -14.39
CA PHE A 54 -16.78 1.18 -15.63
C PHE A 54 -17.87 2.24 -15.70
N MET A 55 -18.63 2.43 -14.62
CA MET A 55 -19.65 3.48 -14.55
C MET A 55 -19.06 4.89 -14.67
N LEU A 56 -17.91 5.12 -14.03
CA LEU A 56 -17.21 6.41 -14.12
C LEU A 56 -16.55 6.63 -15.48
N LEU A 57 -16.09 5.57 -16.14
CA LEU A 57 -15.56 5.61 -17.50
C LEU A 57 -16.63 6.10 -18.50
N ARG A 58 -17.84 5.57 -18.40
CA ARG A 58 -18.99 6.03 -19.20
C ARG A 58 -19.31 7.52 -18.97
N GLN A 59 -18.98 8.06 -17.81
CA GLN A 59 -19.16 9.46 -17.46
C GLN A 59 -17.91 10.31 -17.76
N ARG A 60 -16.86 9.75 -18.40
CA ARG A 60 -15.55 10.40 -18.65
C ARG A 60 -14.85 10.90 -17.37
N ARG A 61 -15.10 10.26 -16.22
CA ARG A 61 -14.58 10.67 -14.89
C ARG A 61 -13.39 9.85 -14.41
N VAL A 62 -12.79 9.05 -15.29
CA VAL A 62 -11.68 8.16 -14.94
C VAL A 62 -10.33 8.83 -15.20
N LEU A 63 -9.45 8.79 -14.19
CA LEU A 63 -8.10 9.32 -14.24
C LEU A 63 -7.10 8.16 -14.19
N TRP A 64 -6.68 7.69 -15.35
CA TRP A 64 -5.90 6.47 -15.45
C TRP A 64 -4.37 6.67 -15.51
N LYS A 65 -3.86 7.78 -16.10
CA LYS A 65 -2.43 7.97 -16.33
C LYS A 65 -1.58 7.93 -15.06
N LYS A 66 -1.92 8.74 -14.06
CA LYS A 66 -1.20 8.78 -12.78
C LYS A 66 -1.36 7.48 -11.99
N ALA A 67 -2.56 6.91 -11.98
CA ALA A 67 -2.83 5.63 -11.34
C ALA A 67 -2.00 4.48 -11.94
N MET A 68 -1.86 4.45 -13.27
CA MET A 68 -1.03 3.46 -13.97
C MET A 68 0.45 3.61 -13.62
N ILE A 69 0.98 4.85 -13.62
CA ILE A 69 2.39 5.09 -13.26
C ILE A 69 2.66 4.61 -11.82
N TRP A 70 1.83 5.00 -10.87
CA TRP A 70 2.01 4.58 -9.47
C TRP A 70 1.72 3.10 -9.26
N GLY A 71 0.77 2.52 -9.98
CA GLY A 71 0.54 1.08 -9.97
C GLY A 71 1.76 0.30 -10.44
N MET A 72 2.42 0.75 -11.51
CA MET A 72 3.67 0.16 -11.99
C MET A 72 4.83 0.38 -11.02
N VAL A 73 4.97 1.57 -10.42
CA VAL A 73 6.02 1.84 -9.43
C VAL A 73 5.89 0.92 -8.21
N VAL A 74 4.69 0.83 -7.63
CA VAL A 74 4.47 -0.06 -6.47
C VAL A 74 4.62 -1.53 -6.86
N GLY A 75 4.11 -1.93 -8.04
CA GLY A 75 4.27 -3.29 -8.58
C GLY A 75 5.74 -3.66 -8.83
N LEU A 76 6.56 -2.70 -9.28
CA LEU A 76 8.01 -2.90 -9.42
C LEU A 76 8.68 -3.17 -8.06
N PHE A 77 8.31 -2.42 -7.02
CA PHE A 77 8.83 -2.69 -5.68
C PHE A 77 8.48 -4.10 -5.19
N GLN A 78 7.26 -4.61 -5.47
CA GLN A 78 6.89 -5.99 -5.12
C GLN A 78 7.75 -7.02 -5.85
N SER A 79 7.99 -6.81 -7.15
CA SER A 79 8.87 -7.67 -7.95
C SER A 79 10.32 -7.63 -7.45
N LEU A 80 10.82 -6.44 -7.10
CA LEU A 80 12.16 -6.29 -6.52
C LEU A 80 12.29 -6.96 -5.14
N VAL A 81 11.25 -6.91 -4.31
CA VAL A 81 11.20 -7.65 -3.03
C VAL A 81 11.34 -9.15 -3.29
N GLN A 82 10.64 -9.70 -4.29
CA GLN A 82 10.75 -11.10 -4.65
C GLN A 82 12.19 -11.47 -5.05
N LEU A 83 12.82 -10.69 -5.93
CA LEU A 83 14.21 -10.92 -6.33
C LEU A 83 15.19 -10.73 -5.16
N ASN A 84 14.89 -9.82 -4.25
CA ASN A 84 15.70 -9.55 -3.07
C ASN A 84 15.78 -10.76 -2.11
N PHE A 85 14.76 -11.62 -2.10
CA PHE A 85 14.73 -12.86 -1.34
C PHE A 85 15.45 -14.04 -2.04
N MET A 86 16.13 -13.82 -3.15
CA MET A 86 16.84 -14.88 -3.88
C MET A 86 17.78 -15.74 -2.98
N PRO A 87 18.53 -15.19 -1.99
CA PRO A 87 19.34 -16.03 -1.09
C PRO A 87 18.52 -17.08 -0.36
N MET A 88 17.27 -16.78 0.03
CA MET A 88 16.37 -17.74 0.66
C MET A 88 15.82 -18.75 -0.35
N MET A 89 15.56 -18.33 -1.59
CA MET A 89 15.07 -19.23 -2.63
C MET A 89 16.07 -20.31 -3.00
N TRP A 90 17.37 -20.04 -2.86
CA TRP A 90 18.41 -21.06 -3.07
C TRP A 90 18.32 -22.22 -2.08
N MET A 91 17.74 -22.02 -0.89
CA MET A 91 17.54 -23.09 0.07
C MET A 91 16.52 -24.13 -0.43
N ASP A 92 15.59 -23.72 -1.29
CA ASP A 92 14.57 -24.58 -1.91
C ASP A 92 14.96 -25.01 -3.34
N TYR A 93 16.23 -24.81 -3.75
CA TYR A 93 16.70 -25.16 -5.07
C TYR A 93 16.65 -26.69 -5.29
N ASN A 94 15.81 -27.12 -6.22
CA ASN A 94 15.74 -28.51 -6.63
C ASN A 94 16.91 -28.88 -7.55
N THR A 95 17.85 -29.68 -7.07
CA THR A 95 19.03 -30.13 -7.82
C THR A 95 18.73 -31.03 -9.04
N ALA A 96 17.47 -31.47 -9.19
CA ALA A 96 17.03 -32.18 -10.40
C ALA A 96 16.92 -31.29 -11.64
N ILE A 97 16.88 -29.96 -11.46
CA ILE A 97 16.89 -28.99 -12.56
C ILE A 97 18.24 -28.29 -12.65
N THR A 98 18.56 -27.73 -13.83
CA THR A 98 19.79 -26.95 -13.96
C THR A 98 19.70 -25.63 -13.24
N THR A 99 20.82 -25.09 -12.75
CA THR A 99 20.91 -23.75 -12.15
C THR A 99 20.30 -22.67 -13.05
N ASN A 100 20.59 -22.72 -14.36
CA ASN A 100 20.02 -21.76 -15.31
C ASN A 100 18.48 -21.84 -15.38
N SER A 101 17.93 -23.06 -15.38
CA SER A 101 16.46 -23.24 -15.35
C SER A 101 15.84 -22.68 -14.07
N PHE A 102 16.50 -22.87 -12.92
CA PHE A 102 16.06 -22.29 -11.65
C PHE A 102 16.07 -20.77 -11.68
N LEU A 103 17.15 -20.14 -12.13
CA LEU A 103 17.24 -18.70 -12.25
C LEU A 103 16.20 -18.11 -13.22
N ILE A 104 15.99 -18.77 -14.36
CA ILE A 104 14.95 -18.36 -15.32
C ILE A 104 13.55 -18.41 -14.67
N GLN A 105 13.25 -19.44 -13.89
CA GLN A 105 11.97 -19.54 -13.17
C GLN A 105 11.78 -18.38 -12.20
N ILE A 106 12.81 -18.01 -11.43
CA ILE A 106 12.75 -16.86 -10.51
C ILE A 106 12.49 -15.55 -11.27
N ILE A 107 13.18 -15.33 -12.39
CA ILE A 107 12.98 -14.13 -13.22
C ILE A 107 11.56 -14.09 -13.80
N ILE A 108 11.08 -15.20 -14.34
CA ILE A 108 9.71 -15.30 -14.87
C ILE A 108 8.69 -14.99 -13.76
N GLN A 109 8.87 -15.57 -12.58
CA GLN A 109 8.01 -15.30 -11.43
C GLN A 109 8.01 -13.81 -11.03
N ALA A 110 9.18 -13.18 -10.99
CA ALA A 110 9.30 -11.75 -10.68
C ALA A 110 8.59 -10.87 -11.72
N VAL A 111 8.73 -11.19 -13.02
CA VAL A 111 8.00 -10.51 -14.10
C VAL A 111 6.49 -10.71 -13.96
N PHE A 112 6.05 -11.91 -13.62
CA PHE A 112 4.63 -12.21 -13.43
C PHE A 112 4.05 -11.45 -12.24
N ILE A 113 4.78 -11.38 -11.11
CA ILE A 113 4.42 -10.56 -9.95
C ILE A 113 4.32 -9.09 -10.35
N PHE A 114 5.31 -8.55 -11.09
CA PHE A 114 5.26 -7.18 -11.57
C PHE A 114 3.98 -6.90 -12.38
N LEU A 115 3.66 -7.73 -13.36
CA LEU A 115 2.51 -7.53 -14.24
C LEU A 115 1.18 -7.61 -13.48
N ILE A 116 1.00 -8.64 -12.65
CA ILE A 116 -0.24 -8.86 -11.91
C ILE A 116 -0.44 -7.77 -10.85
N GLN A 117 0.58 -7.49 -10.05
CA GLN A 117 0.48 -6.48 -9.00
C GLN A 117 0.27 -5.08 -9.59
N SER A 118 0.99 -4.73 -10.67
CA SER A 118 0.77 -3.46 -11.37
C SER A 118 -0.66 -3.31 -11.88
N ALA A 119 -1.27 -4.37 -12.42
CA ALA A 119 -2.65 -4.35 -12.87
C ALA A 119 -3.64 -4.16 -11.71
N ILE A 120 -3.48 -4.93 -10.62
CA ILE A 120 -4.33 -4.85 -9.43
C ILE A 120 -4.24 -3.45 -8.80
N TYR A 121 -3.03 -2.93 -8.60
CA TYR A 121 -2.82 -1.60 -8.03
C TYR A 121 -3.38 -0.50 -8.92
N THR A 122 -3.15 -0.58 -10.23
CA THR A 122 -3.68 0.41 -11.19
C THR A 122 -5.20 0.48 -11.13
N ILE A 123 -5.91 -0.65 -11.17
CA ILE A 123 -7.37 -0.68 -11.11
C ILE A 123 -7.88 -0.11 -9.78
N SER A 124 -7.24 -0.49 -8.66
CA SER A 124 -7.59 0.02 -7.33
C SER A 124 -7.36 1.52 -7.20
N PHE A 125 -6.23 2.04 -7.71
CA PHE A 125 -5.91 3.47 -7.67
C PHE A 125 -6.83 4.30 -8.57
N ILE A 126 -7.19 3.79 -9.75
CA ILE A 126 -8.21 4.41 -10.61
C ILE A 126 -9.54 4.55 -9.87
N ALA A 127 -10.01 3.44 -9.28
CA ALA A 127 -11.28 3.42 -8.56
C ALA A 127 -11.25 4.37 -7.36
N ALA A 128 -10.22 4.27 -6.52
CA ALA A 128 -10.06 5.07 -5.32
C ALA A 128 -10.11 6.57 -5.63
N GLU A 129 -9.28 7.04 -6.56
CA GLU A 129 -9.22 8.47 -6.93
C GLU A 129 -10.51 8.95 -7.60
N SER A 130 -11.02 8.19 -8.57
CA SER A 130 -12.18 8.63 -9.35
C SER A 130 -13.47 8.65 -8.52
N LEU A 131 -13.67 7.67 -7.62
CA LEU A 131 -14.79 7.65 -6.69
C LEU A 131 -14.67 8.77 -5.66
N THR A 132 -13.46 8.96 -5.07
CA THR A 132 -13.20 10.01 -4.08
C THR A 132 -13.49 11.39 -4.64
N ARG A 133 -13.02 11.71 -5.85
CA ARG A 133 -13.28 13.01 -6.49
C ARG A 133 -14.75 13.30 -6.64
N LYS A 134 -15.54 12.30 -7.00
CA LYS A 134 -16.98 12.48 -7.13
C LYS A 134 -17.71 12.54 -5.78
N ALA A 135 -17.25 11.76 -4.79
CA ALA A 135 -17.94 11.63 -3.51
C ALA A 135 -17.60 12.75 -2.53
N PHE A 136 -16.36 13.25 -2.52
CA PHE A 136 -15.84 14.18 -1.51
C PHE A 136 -15.27 15.46 -2.13
N PRO A 137 -16.12 16.43 -2.49
CA PRO A 137 -15.72 17.66 -3.19
C PRO A 137 -14.73 18.52 -2.42
N ASN A 138 -14.74 18.46 -1.08
CA ASN A 138 -13.90 19.27 -0.20
C ASN A 138 -12.54 18.65 0.12
N GLN A 139 -12.21 17.48 -0.45
CA GLN A 139 -10.88 16.88 -0.33
C GLN A 139 -9.97 17.39 -1.46
N ILE A 140 -8.67 17.49 -1.16
CA ILE A 140 -7.66 17.81 -2.17
C ILE A 140 -7.53 16.62 -3.13
N GLN A 141 -7.41 16.89 -4.41
CA GLN A 141 -7.15 15.90 -5.45
C GLN A 141 -5.87 15.12 -5.11
N PHE A 142 -5.96 13.81 -4.90
CA PHE A 142 -4.86 13.01 -4.38
C PHE A 142 -3.57 13.15 -5.19
N TRP A 143 -3.66 13.08 -6.54
CA TRP A 143 -2.49 13.19 -7.41
C TRP A 143 -1.90 14.60 -7.52
N ARG A 144 -2.50 15.60 -6.86
CA ARG A 144 -1.98 16.97 -6.77
C ARG A 144 -1.32 17.29 -5.45
N LEU A 145 -1.43 16.42 -4.43
CA LEU A 145 -0.87 16.65 -3.09
C LEU A 145 0.63 16.98 -3.13
N TRP A 146 1.39 16.27 -3.95
CA TRP A 146 2.83 16.49 -4.13
C TRP A 146 3.11 17.16 -5.49
N SER A 147 2.45 18.27 -5.74
CA SER A 147 2.69 19.13 -6.90
C SER A 147 3.28 20.48 -6.48
N PRO A 148 3.89 21.23 -7.41
CA PRO A 148 4.46 22.56 -7.12
C PRO A 148 3.46 23.53 -6.47
N ASN A 149 2.16 23.40 -6.77
CA ASN A 149 1.12 24.30 -6.28
C ASN A 149 0.54 23.91 -4.92
N THR A 150 0.86 22.73 -4.41
CA THR A 150 0.22 22.17 -3.20
C THR A 150 1.22 21.59 -2.21
N GLY A 151 2.36 21.07 -2.70
CA GLY A 151 3.34 20.35 -1.88
C GLY A 151 3.93 21.18 -0.73
N ASN A 152 3.98 22.52 -0.85
CA ASN A 152 4.39 23.44 0.21
C ASN A 152 3.23 23.95 1.06
N SER A 153 2.03 23.35 0.97
CA SER A 153 0.88 23.83 1.73
C SER A 153 0.86 23.32 3.17
N LEU A 154 0.31 24.13 4.07
CA LEU A 154 0.10 23.76 5.47
C LEU A 154 -0.84 22.54 5.59
N SER A 155 -1.76 22.36 4.66
CA SER A 155 -2.66 21.20 4.63
C SER A 155 -1.89 19.91 4.37
N VAL A 156 -0.99 19.87 3.37
CA VAL A 156 -0.18 18.69 3.07
C VAL A 156 0.83 18.41 4.18
N LEU A 157 1.46 19.47 4.75
CA LEU A 157 2.33 19.31 5.92
C LEU A 157 1.56 18.71 7.10
N GLY A 158 0.36 19.23 7.39
CA GLY A 158 -0.49 18.73 8.49
C GLY A 158 -0.89 17.27 8.30
N GLN A 159 -1.26 16.87 7.10
CA GLN A 159 -1.56 15.46 6.77
C GLN A 159 -0.32 14.58 6.93
N THR A 160 0.86 15.06 6.50
CA THR A 160 2.12 14.32 6.60
C THR A 160 2.53 14.11 8.06
N ILE A 161 2.58 15.17 8.86
CA ILE A 161 2.91 15.09 10.28
C ILE A 161 1.84 14.29 11.04
N GLY A 162 0.56 14.55 10.73
CA GLY A 162 -0.58 13.85 11.34
C GLY A 162 -0.50 12.33 11.09
N GLY A 163 -0.11 11.90 9.90
CA GLY A 163 0.12 10.48 9.60
C GLY A 163 1.19 9.85 10.49
N TYR A 164 2.36 10.50 10.64
CA TYR A 164 3.42 9.99 11.54
C TYR A 164 3.01 10.00 13.02
N LEU A 165 2.31 11.02 13.48
CA LEU A 165 1.82 11.05 14.86
C LEU A 165 0.78 9.95 15.09
N ALA A 166 -0.11 9.73 14.13
CA ALA A 166 -1.09 8.64 14.19
C ALA A 166 -0.41 7.26 14.19
N THR A 167 0.73 7.08 13.50
CA THR A 167 1.56 5.87 13.60
C THR A 167 1.99 5.60 15.03
N GLY A 168 2.52 6.62 15.72
CA GLY A 168 2.92 6.48 17.14
C GLY A 168 1.76 6.10 18.06
N LEU A 169 0.58 6.69 17.83
CA LEU A 169 -0.63 6.33 18.57
C LEU A 169 -1.09 4.91 18.26
N PHE A 170 -0.99 4.47 17.02
CA PHE A 170 -1.34 3.10 16.65
C PHE A 170 -0.35 2.08 17.28
N MET A 171 0.94 2.35 17.26
CA MET A 171 1.94 1.51 17.95
C MET A 171 1.65 1.42 19.45
N PHE A 172 1.35 2.53 20.09
CA PHE A 172 0.96 2.54 21.51
C PHE A 172 -0.29 1.69 21.75
N TYR A 173 -1.32 1.85 20.92
CA TYR A 173 -2.53 1.03 20.99
C TYR A 173 -2.22 -0.46 20.86
N ALA A 174 -1.42 -0.87 19.87
CA ALA A 174 -1.08 -2.28 19.67
C ALA A 174 -0.35 -2.88 20.89
N ILE A 175 0.64 -2.16 21.42
CA ILE A 175 1.37 -2.58 22.64
C ILE A 175 0.41 -2.69 23.84
N ALA A 176 -0.43 -1.70 24.06
CA ALA A 176 -1.39 -1.69 25.16
C ALA A 176 -2.41 -2.83 25.03
N PHE A 177 -2.94 -3.03 23.81
CA PHE A 177 -3.90 -4.08 23.51
C PHE A 177 -3.30 -5.46 23.79
N TYR A 178 -2.15 -5.80 23.20
CA TYR A 178 -1.52 -7.12 23.40
C TYR A 178 -1.08 -7.31 24.85
N THR A 179 -0.59 -6.29 25.52
CA THR A 179 -0.26 -6.37 26.94
C THR A 179 -1.50 -6.70 27.78
N PHE A 180 -2.62 -6.06 27.51
CA PHE A 180 -3.87 -6.28 28.21
C PHE A 180 -4.42 -7.68 27.94
N VAL A 181 -4.60 -8.07 26.68
CA VAL A 181 -5.24 -9.34 26.33
C VAL A 181 -4.41 -10.55 26.73
N THR A 182 -3.08 -10.46 26.64
CA THR A 182 -2.18 -11.53 27.05
C THR A 182 -2.19 -11.71 28.58
N LYS A 183 -2.08 -10.61 29.35
CA LYS A 183 -2.01 -10.69 30.81
C LYS A 183 -3.36 -10.96 31.47
N THR A 184 -4.46 -10.42 30.91
CA THR A 184 -5.77 -10.46 31.55
C THR A 184 -6.68 -11.54 30.99
N LEU A 185 -6.65 -11.75 29.66
CA LEU A 185 -7.54 -12.68 28.97
C LEU A 185 -6.85 -13.99 28.57
N GLY A 186 -5.54 -14.10 28.74
CA GLY A 186 -4.77 -15.29 28.37
C GLY A 186 -4.69 -15.53 26.87
N TRP A 187 -4.86 -14.48 26.05
CA TRP A 187 -4.68 -14.61 24.62
C TRP A 187 -3.23 -14.90 24.27
N TRP A 188 -3.02 -15.59 23.16
CA TRP A 188 -1.71 -16.02 22.74
C TRP A 188 -1.36 -15.49 21.35
N SER A 189 -0.13 -15.01 21.21
CA SER A 189 0.48 -14.63 19.93
C SER A 189 1.89 -15.19 19.87
N PRO A 190 2.31 -15.86 18.79
CA PRO A 190 3.68 -16.32 18.65
C PRO A 190 4.63 -15.14 18.42
N ALA A 191 5.87 -15.29 18.88
CA ALA A 191 6.90 -14.25 18.76
C ALA A 191 7.27 -13.93 17.31
N ASP A 192 7.14 -14.89 16.40
CA ASP A 192 7.44 -14.71 14.97
C ASP A 192 6.38 -13.91 14.19
N THR A 193 5.24 -13.61 14.79
CA THR A 193 4.22 -12.76 14.16
C THR A 193 4.77 -11.36 13.87
N ASP A 194 5.60 -10.84 14.77
CA ASP A 194 6.15 -9.49 14.70
C ASP A 194 7.66 -9.48 14.38
N TYR A 195 8.31 -10.64 14.31
CA TYR A 195 9.74 -10.76 14.12
C TYR A 195 10.07 -11.88 13.12
N ASN A 196 10.47 -11.50 11.90
CA ASN A 196 10.90 -12.45 10.86
C ASN A 196 12.40 -12.28 10.57
N PRO A 197 13.29 -13.10 11.16
CA PRO A 197 14.72 -12.98 10.98
C PRO A 197 15.18 -13.25 9.53
N ASN A 198 14.38 -13.92 8.70
CA ASN A 198 14.71 -14.22 7.31
C ASN A 198 14.88 -12.94 6.46
N ILE A 199 14.33 -11.81 6.89
CA ILE A 199 14.55 -10.52 6.22
C ILE A 199 16.03 -10.16 6.22
N LEU A 200 16.79 -10.53 7.26
CA LEU A 200 18.25 -10.29 7.34
C LEU A 200 19.04 -11.10 6.31
N ALA A 201 18.47 -12.17 5.78
CA ALA A 201 19.10 -13.01 4.75
C ALA A 201 18.87 -12.48 3.32
N ALA A 202 18.02 -11.48 3.12
CA ALA A 202 17.83 -10.85 1.83
C ALA A 202 19.09 -10.08 1.38
N TYR A 203 19.29 -9.87 0.07
CA TYR A 203 20.41 -9.06 -0.42
C TYR A 203 20.42 -7.64 0.17
N PHE A 204 19.23 -7.03 0.21
CA PHE A 204 19.01 -5.68 0.75
C PHE A 204 17.85 -5.71 1.76
N PRO A 205 18.08 -6.07 3.02
CA PRO A 205 17.06 -6.16 4.06
C PRO A 205 16.14 -4.94 4.15
N TRP A 206 16.67 -3.71 3.98
CA TRP A 206 15.90 -2.48 3.95
C TRP A 206 14.86 -2.43 2.82
N LEU A 207 15.19 -2.98 1.63
CA LEU A 207 14.30 -2.97 0.47
C LEU A 207 13.05 -3.81 0.70
N THR A 208 13.19 -4.94 1.38
CA THR A 208 12.07 -5.79 1.78
C THR A 208 11.08 -5.03 2.65
N SER A 209 11.58 -4.41 3.73
CA SER A 209 10.72 -3.65 4.65
C SER A 209 9.99 -2.51 3.93
N ILE A 210 10.71 -1.72 3.14
CA ILE A 210 10.13 -0.59 2.40
C ILE A 210 9.16 -1.06 1.32
N GLY A 211 9.52 -2.09 0.54
CA GLY A 211 8.71 -2.54 -0.59
C GLY A 211 7.38 -3.15 -0.15
N ILE A 212 7.38 -4.01 0.87
CA ILE A 212 6.16 -4.60 1.43
C ILE A 212 5.26 -3.50 2.00
N SER A 213 5.82 -2.63 2.85
CA SER A 213 5.07 -1.55 3.50
C SER A 213 4.49 -0.54 2.51
N LEU A 214 5.22 -0.24 1.42
CA LEU A 214 4.69 0.63 0.36
C LEU A 214 3.48 0.00 -0.34
N GLY A 215 3.56 -1.30 -0.64
CA GLY A 215 2.44 -2.04 -1.22
C GLY A 215 1.23 -2.04 -0.31
N ALA A 216 1.40 -2.44 0.95
CA ALA A 216 0.32 -2.48 1.93
C ALA A 216 -0.26 -1.09 2.17
N GLY A 217 0.55 -0.14 2.64
CA GLY A 217 0.08 1.19 3.02
C GLY A 217 -0.62 1.96 1.89
N PHE A 218 -0.13 1.86 0.65
CA PHE A 218 -0.75 2.59 -0.45
C PHE A 218 -1.99 1.87 -1.02
N TRP A 219 -1.84 0.59 -1.33
CA TRP A 219 -2.92 -0.16 -1.97
C TRP A 219 -4.09 -0.45 -1.03
N GLU A 220 -3.80 -0.85 0.20
CA GLU A 220 -4.86 -1.20 1.14
C GLU A 220 -5.68 0.03 1.55
N GLU A 221 -5.08 1.19 1.74
CA GLU A 221 -5.85 2.41 2.01
C GLU A 221 -6.74 2.79 0.82
N CYS A 222 -6.27 2.61 -0.41
CA CYS A 222 -7.10 2.80 -1.59
C CYS A 222 -8.25 1.81 -1.64
N LEU A 223 -7.99 0.51 -1.44
CA LEU A 223 -8.96 -0.55 -1.60
C LEU A 223 -9.95 -0.63 -0.42
N PHE A 224 -9.48 -0.54 0.81
CA PHE A 224 -10.30 -0.73 2.01
C PHE A 224 -10.92 0.56 2.55
N ARG A 225 -10.43 1.74 2.21
CA ARG A 225 -10.97 3.03 2.68
C ARG A 225 -11.64 3.80 1.55
N ALA A 226 -10.88 4.17 0.51
CA ALA A 226 -11.42 5.02 -0.55
C ALA A 226 -12.54 4.34 -1.34
N VAL A 227 -12.34 3.12 -1.81
CA VAL A 227 -13.33 2.41 -2.63
C VAL A 227 -14.66 2.22 -1.91
N PRO A 228 -14.74 1.58 -0.72
CA PRO A 228 -16.01 1.34 -0.05
C PRO A 228 -16.68 2.63 0.46
N LEU A 229 -15.92 3.55 1.06
CA LEU A 229 -16.51 4.74 1.68
C LEU A 229 -16.98 5.75 0.63
N ALA A 230 -16.21 5.97 -0.45
CA ALA A 230 -16.64 6.83 -1.55
C ALA A 230 -17.79 6.19 -2.34
N GLY A 231 -17.74 4.88 -2.58
CA GLY A 231 -18.83 4.13 -3.21
C GLY A 231 -20.14 4.24 -2.41
N ALA A 232 -20.07 4.00 -1.11
CA ALA A 232 -21.20 4.12 -0.20
C ALA A 232 -21.78 5.55 -0.15
N ALA A 233 -20.91 6.57 -0.13
CA ALA A 233 -21.34 7.96 -0.20
C ALA A 233 -22.16 8.25 -1.47
N LEU A 234 -21.67 7.81 -2.63
CA LEU A 234 -22.36 8.00 -3.92
C LEU A 234 -23.67 7.23 -4.01
N ILE A 235 -23.73 6.02 -3.47
CA ILE A 235 -24.98 5.25 -3.39
C ILE A 235 -25.95 5.94 -2.43
N GLY A 236 -25.47 6.36 -1.27
CA GLY A 236 -26.27 7.06 -0.28
C GLY A 236 -26.86 8.38 -0.78
N ASP A 237 -26.11 9.13 -1.59
CA ASP A 237 -26.59 10.36 -2.26
C ASP A 237 -27.77 10.08 -3.16
N ARG A 238 -27.72 8.97 -3.92
CA ARG A 238 -28.82 8.57 -4.82
C ARG A 238 -30.13 8.29 -4.08
N TYR A 239 -30.03 7.80 -2.84
CA TYR A 239 -31.20 7.47 -2.01
C TYR A 239 -31.52 8.53 -0.93
N GLY A 240 -30.80 9.67 -0.91
CA GLY A 240 -30.96 10.70 0.10
C GLY A 240 -30.52 10.28 1.53
N LYS A 241 -29.71 9.22 1.65
CA LYS A 241 -29.30 8.63 2.94
C LYS A 241 -27.77 8.52 3.08
N ARG A 242 -27.03 9.53 2.59
CA ARG A 242 -25.58 9.56 2.54
C ARG A 242 -24.91 9.11 3.84
N ASN A 243 -25.25 9.74 4.98
CA ASN A 243 -24.60 9.45 6.25
C ASN A 243 -24.86 8.03 6.75
N LEU A 244 -26.06 7.49 6.50
CA LEU A 244 -26.38 6.09 6.83
C LEU A 244 -25.48 5.12 6.06
N PHE A 245 -25.37 5.31 4.73
CA PHE A 245 -24.55 4.43 3.90
C PHE A 245 -23.07 4.52 4.24
N ILE A 246 -22.53 5.73 4.51
CA ILE A 246 -21.16 5.91 4.99
C ILE A 246 -20.96 5.20 6.34
N GLY A 247 -21.90 5.33 7.28
CA GLY A 247 -21.82 4.68 8.60
C GLY A 247 -21.82 3.15 8.49
N LEU A 248 -22.69 2.58 7.66
CA LEU A 248 -22.71 1.14 7.40
C LEU A 248 -21.41 0.66 6.73
N ALA A 249 -20.92 1.40 5.73
CA ALA A 249 -19.67 1.08 5.06
C ALA A 249 -18.46 1.22 6.00
N MET A 250 -18.49 2.16 6.94
CA MET A 250 -17.44 2.33 7.96
C MET A 250 -17.32 1.09 8.85
N GLY A 251 -18.42 0.56 9.35
CA GLY A 251 -18.42 -0.68 10.13
C GLY A 251 -18.02 -1.89 9.30
N LEU A 252 -18.58 -2.01 8.09
CA LEU A 252 -18.31 -3.13 7.20
C LEU A 252 -16.84 -3.18 6.75
N GLN A 253 -16.25 -2.04 6.35
CA GLN A 253 -14.84 -2.00 5.95
C GLN A 253 -13.90 -2.35 7.11
N ALA A 254 -14.24 -1.90 8.33
CA ALA A 254 -13.43 -2.22 9.50
C ALA A 254 -13.48 -3.73 9.80
N LEU A 255 -14.66 -4.33 9.73
CA LEU A 255 -14.82 -5.77 9.92
C LEU A 255 -14.11 -6.60 8.85
N ILE A 256 -14.29 -6.26 7.57
CA ILE A 256 -13.67 -7.00 6.46
C ILE A 256 -12.15 -6.87 6.51
N PHE A 257 -11.62 -5.68 6.74
CA PHE A 257 -10.18 -5.46 6.88
C PHE A 257 -9.58 -6.28 8.03
N ALA A 258 -10.19 -6.18 9.19
CA ALA A 258 -9.75 -6.90 10.38
C ALA A 258 -9.84 -8.42 10.20
N ALA A 259 -10.93 -8.92 9.61
CA ALA A 259 -11.13 -10.33 9.35
C ALA A 259 -10.19 -10.87 8.26
N ALA A 260 -9.83 -10.08 7.23
CA ALA A 260 -8.86 -10.47 6.22
C ALA A 260 -7.46 -10.74 6.79
N HIS A 261 -7.15 -10.16 7.97
CA HIS A 261 -5.90 -10.38 8.70
C HIS A 261 -5.99 -11.49 9.77
N ALA A 262 -7.10 -12.22 9.85
CA ALA A 262 -7.27 -13.27 10.85
C ALA A 262 -6.38 -14.51 10.62
N ASN A 263 -5.75 -14.64 9.44
CA ASN A 263 -4.78 -15.69 9.13
C ASN A 263 -3.47 -15.60 9.92
N TYR A 264 -3.22 -14.53 10.66
CA TYR A 264 -2.14 -14.47 11.63
C TYR A 264 -2.38 -15.48 12.76
N PRO A 265 -1.34 -16.21 13.23
CA PRO A 265 -1.49 -17.31 14.17
C PRO A 265 -1.72 -16.82 15.63
N VAL A 266 -2.66 -15.91 15.81
CA VAL A 266 -3.05 -15.35 17.11
C VAL A 266 -4.27 -16.09 17.62
N GLN A 267 -4.36 -16.34 18.92
CA GLN A 267 -5.48 -17.04 19.55
C GLN A 267 -6.11 -16.20 20.68
N PRO A 268 -7.45 -16.22 20.79
CA PRO A 268 -8.43 -16.97 19.97
C PRO A 268 -8.49 -16.51 18.51
N ALA A 269 -9.07 -17.31 17.62
CA ALA A 269 -9.07 -17.07 16.17
C ALA A 269 -9.62 -15.69 15.74
N TYR A 270 -10.49 -15.08 16.54
CA TYR A 270 -11.03 -13.74 16.33
C TYR A 270 -10.17 -12.62 16.93
N ALA A 271 -9.05 -12.93 17.58
CA ALA A 271 -8.22 -11.95 18.29
C ALA A 271 -7.77 -10.80 17.38
N ARG A 272 -7.29 -11.14 16.18
CA ARG A 272 -6.86 -10.15 15.19
C ARG A 272 -8.02 -9.29 14.66
N VAL A 273 -9.22 -9.88 14.58
CA VAL A 273 -10.44 -9.13 14.20
C VAL A 273 -10.74 -8.05 15.25
N VAL A 274 -10.73 -8.41 16.53
CA VAL A 274 -11.00 -7.46 17.62
C VAL A 274 -9.93 -6.37 17.67
N GLU A 275 -8.66 -6.74 17.55
CA GLU A 275 -7.55 -5.80 17.57
C GLU A 275 -7.68 -4.75 16.45
N LEU A 276 -7.89 -5.20 15.20
CA LEU A 276 -7.85 -4.31 14.04
C LEU A 276 -9.14 -3.52 13.80
N MET A 277 -10.24 -3.84 14.48
CA MET A 277 -11.49 -3.08 14.35
C MET A 277 -11.30 -1.60 14.66
N ILE A 278 -10.68 -1.27 15.80
CA ILE A 278 -10.46 0.12 16.23
C ILE A 278 -9.53 0.87 15.26
N PRO A 279 -8.33 0.37 14.94
CA PRO A 279 -7.48 1.01 13.93
C PRO A 279 -8.17 1.21 12.59
N SER A 280 -8.94 0.23 12.11
CA SER A 280 -9.67 0.36 10.83
C SER A 280 -10.71 1.45 10.84
N LEU A 281 -11.43 1.64 11.94
CA LEU A 281 -12.35 2.76 12.12
C LEU A 281 -11.59 4.11 12.12
N VAL A 282 -10.42 4.16 12.76
CA VAL A 282 -9.56 5.36 12.77
C VAL A 282 -9.06 5.68 11.35
N PHE A 283 -8.58 4.70 10.59
CA PHE A 283 -8.19 4.86 9.19
C PHE A 283 -9.35 5.40 8.34
N GLY A 284 -10.54 4.83 8.49
CA GLY A 284 -11.74 5.30 7.79
C GLY A 284 -12.10 6.75 8.17
N PHE A 285 -12.01 7.12 9.44
CA PHE A 285 -12.22 8.49 9.90
C PHE A 285 -11.19 9.46 9.33
N ILE A 286 -9.90 9.09 9.33
CA ILE A 286 -8.81 9.88 8.73
C ILE A 286 -9.10 10.11 7.25
N TYR A 287 -9.49 9.06 6.52
CA TYR A 287 -9.85 9.18 5.11
C TYR A 287 -11.02 10.14 4.88
N LEU A 288 -12.12 9.98 5.62
CA LEU A 288 -13.29 10.84 5.48
C LEU A 288 -12.98 12.32 5.77
N ARG A 289 -12.08 12.59 6.73
CA ARG A 289 -11.78 13.95 7.19
C ARG A 289 -10.66 14.62 6.39
N PHE A 290 -9.62 13.88 6.01
CA PHE A 290 -8.39 14.44 5.44
C PHE A 290 -8.06 13.89 4.05
N GLY A 291 -8.69 12.80 3.60
CA GLY A 291 -8.32 12.08 2.39
C GLY A 291 -7.28 10.99 2.65
N LEU A 292 -6.70 10.46 1.58
CA LEU A 292 -5.85 9.26 1.64
C LEU A 292 -4.47 9.48 2.26
N LEU A 293 -3.84 10.66 2.08
CA LEU A 293 -2.41 10.84 2.38
C LEU A 293 -2.03 10.49 3.82
N ALA A 294 -2.77 11.01 4.80
CA ALA A 294 -2.46 10.77 6.21
C ALA A 294 -2.63 9.29 6.60
N GLY A 295 -3.66 8.63 6.06
CA GLY A 295 -3.86 7.17 6.24
C GLY A 295 -2.74 6.35 5.62
N ILE A 296 -2.36 6.66 4.38
CA ILE A 296 -1.25 5.99 3.69
C ILE A 296 0.06 6.13 4.48
N ILE A 297 0.37 7.33 4.96
CA ILE A 297 1.59 7.56 5.76
C ILE A 297 1.53 6.79 7.09
N MET A 298 0.39 6.82 7.77
CA MET A 298 0.20 6.08 9.03
C MET A 298 0.41 4.57 8.83
N HIS A 299 -0.22 3.98 7.82
CA HIS A 299 -0.10 2.56 7.51
C HIS A 299 1.31 2.19 7.09
N TYR A 300 1.85 2.88 6.08
CA TYR A 300 3.21 2.69 5.59
C TYR A 300 4.26 2.78 6.71
N ALA A 301 4.17 3.81 7.56
CA ALA A 301 5.14 4.02 8.62
C ALA A 301 5.03 2.97 9.74
N TYR A 302 3.81 2.51 10.05
CA TYR A 302 3.59 1.42 10.98
C TYR A 302 4.22 0.12 10.46
N ASP A 303 3.94 -0.26 9.22
CA ASP A 303 4.48 -1.48 8.63
C ASP A 303 6.01 -1.42 8.48
N VAL A 304 6.56 -0.26 8.07
CA VAL A 304 8.02 -0.08 8.03
C VAL A 304 8.62 -0.31 9.40
N ALA A 305 8.04 0.24 10.47
CA ALA A 305 8.56 0.07 11.82
C ALA A 305 8.51 -1.40 12.26
N MET A 306 7.38 -2.10 12.03
CA MET A 306 7.21 -3.50 12.41
C MET A 306 8.10 -4.43 11.59
N ILE A 307 8.07 -4.32 10.25
CA ILE A 307 8.83 -5.21 9.36
C ILE A 307 10.34 -4.96 9.45
N SER A 308 10.79 -3.75 9.77
CA SER A 308 12.23 -3.46 9.91
C SER A 308 12.79 -3.67 11.32
N MET A 309 11.99 -4.07 12.29
CA MET A 309 12.40 -4.17 13.70
C MET A 309 13.67 -5.02 13.87
N GLN A 310 13.79 -6.15 13.18
CA GLN A 310 14.99 -7.01 13.21
C GLN A 310 16.26 -6.32 12.74
N LEU A 311 16.17 -5.33 11.84
CA LEU A 311 17.35 -4.57 11.42
C LEU A 311 17.87 -3.64 12.54
N PHE A 312 16.97 -3.20 13.43
CA PHE A 312 17.34 -2.34 14.55
C PHE A 312 17.81 -3.13 15.78
N ILE A 313 17.43 -4.40 15.89
CA ILE A 313 17.85 -5.29 16.99
C ILE A 313 19.15 -6.01 16.63
N ALA A 314 19.34 -6.43 15.36
CA ALA A 314 20.51 -7.20 14.94
C ALA A 314 21.82 -6.39 15.12
N ASP A 315 22.85 -7.07 15.60
CA ASP A 315 24.21 -6.52 15.69
C ASP A 315 25.13 -7.29 14.74
N VAL A 316 25.14 -6.84 13.47
CA VAL A 316 25.96 -7.42 12.41
C VAL A 316 26.71 -6.33 11.65
N PRO A 317 27.91 -6.61 11.09
CA PRO A 317 28.67 -5.63 10.32
C PRO A 317 27.85 -5.04 9.16
N GLY A 318 27.90 -3.72 9.00
CA GLY A 318 27.23 -3.02 7.90
C GLY A 318 25.73 -2.75 8.11
N ILE A 319 25.09 -3.26 9.16
CA ILE A 319 23.66 -3.08 9.42
C ILE A 319 23.21 -1.61 9.48
N TRP A 320 24.12 -0.72 9.88
CA TRP A 320 23.85 0.72 9.97
C TRP A 320 23.42 1.32 8.63
N ALA A 321 23.96 0.83 7.50
CA ALA A 321 23.56 1.30 6.17
C ALA A 321 22.09 0.95 5.89
N HIS A 322 21.64 -0.24 6.27
CA HIS A 322 20.25 -0.64 6.14
C HIS A 322 19.32 0.17 7.04
N ARG A 323 19.72 0.46 8.28
CA ARG A 323 18.99 1.36 9.19
C ARG A 323 18.86 2.76 8.61
N PHE A 324 19.95 3.30 8.05
CA PHE A 324 19.94 4.59 7.39
C PHE A 324 18.96 4.62 6.20
N MET A 325 18.98 3.59 5.35
CA MET A 325 18.06 3.48 4.21
C MET A 325 16.60 3.38 4.68
N ILE A 326 16.29 2.65 5.74
CA ILE A 326 14.94 2.61 6.33
C ILE A 326 14.49 4.01 6.72
N ILE A 327 15.30 4.75 7.48
CA ILE A 327 14.95 6.12 7.93
C ILE A 327 14.79 7.05 6.73
N LEU A 328 15.70 6.96 5.75
CA LEU A 328 15.64 7.77 4.54
C LEU A 328 14.31 7.58 3.79
N PHE A 329 13.93 6.32 3.52
CA PHE A 329 12.71 6.00 2.78
C PHE A 329 11.45 6.21 3.62
N LEU A 330 11.49 5.91 4.91
CA LEU A 330 10.38 6.19 5.83
C LEU A 330 9.97 7.66 5.77
N LEU A 331 10.94 8.57 5.70
CA LEU A 331 10.71 10.01 5.72
C LEU A 331 10.51 10.64 4.33
N VAL A 332 10.44 9.86 3.24
CA VAL A 332 10.18 10.39 1.89
C VAL A 332 8.97 11.32 1.83
N PRO A 333 7.79 11.00 2.41
CA PRO A 333 6.68 11.93 2.44
C PRO A 333 7.02 13.31 3.02
N LEU A 334 7.83 13.35 4.08
CA LEU A 334 8.29 14.59 4.70
C LEU A 334 9.33 15.30 3.83
N TRP A 335 10.28 14.56 3.25
CA TRP A 335 11.29 15.14 2.36
C TRP A 335 10.67 15.84 1.16
N VAL A 336 9.63 15.27 0.56
CA VAL A 336 8.90 15.89 -0.55
C VAL A 336 8.27 17.20 -0.14
N VAL A 337 7.63 17.28 1.01
CA VAL A 337 7.01 18.51 1.52
C VAL A 337 8.06 19.58 1.83
N LEU A 338 9.17 19.20 2.45
CA LEU A 338 10.28 20.13 2.75
C LEU A 338 10.96 20.63 1.48
N TYR A 339 11.12 19.78 0.47
CA TYR A 339 11.63 20.16 -0.84
C TYR A 339 10.76 21.24 -1.50
N TYR A 340 9.44 21.05 -1.55
CA TYR A 340 8.54 22.05 -2.11
C TYR A 340 8.51 23.34 -1.28
N ARG A 341 8.60 23.23 0.04
CA ARG A 341 8.73 24.41 0.93
C ARG A 341 10.01 25.18 0.66
N GLN A 342 11.14 24.51 0.54
CA GLN A 342 12.41 25.14 0.24
C GLN A 342 12.38 25.83 -1.14
N ARG A 343 11.82 25.15 -2.15
CA ARG A 343 11.72 25.69 -3.51
C ARG A 343 10.79 26.89 -3.61
N ALA A 344 9.70 26.90 -2.86
CA ALA A 344 8.72 28.00 -2.85
C ALA A 344 9.12 29.16 -1.93
N GLY A 345 10.09 28.99 -1.04
CA GLY A 345 10.54 30.00 -0.09
C GLY A 345 9.59 30.25 1.09
N GLN A 346 8.35 29.76 1.07
CA GLN A 346 7.33 29.97 2.10
C GLN A 346 6.32 28.84 2.16
N TRP A 347 5.59 28.75 3.28
CA TRP A 347 4.39 27.93 3.38
C TRP A 347 3.22 28.62 2.70
N ALA A 348 2.36 27.85 2.07
CA ALA A 348 1.18 28.35 1.37
C ALA A 348 -0.12 27.75 1.92
N ILE A 349 -1.23 28.37 1.60
CA ILE A 349 -2.56 27.77 1.71
C ILE A 349 -2.87 27.09 0.39
N SER A 350 -3.44 25.89 0.43
CA SER A 350 -3.82 25.17 -0.78
C SER A 350 -4.81 26.01 -1.62
N PRO A 351 -4.52 26.27 -2.91
CA PRO A 351 -5.45 27.02 -3.75
C PRO A 351 -6.76 26.24 -3.96
N GLY A 352 -7.88 26.96 -4.18
CA GLY A 352 -9.19 26.33 -4.44
C GLY A 352 -9.18 25.32 -5.57
N THR A 353 -8.39 25.62 -6.63
CA THR A 353 -8.26 24.82 -7.85
C THR A 353 -7.72 23.40 -7.66
N VAL A 354 -7.15 23.07 -6.49
CA VAL A 354 -6.63 21.72 -6.22
C VAL A 354 -7.64 20.82 -5.50
N TYR A 355 -8.79 21.36 -5.12
CA TYR A 355 -9.85 20.57 -4.49
C TYR A 355 -10.72 19.85 -5.53
N ASN A 356 -11.40 18.79 -5.09
CA ASN A 356 -12.21 17.95 -5.98
C ASN A 356 -13.40 18.69 -6.61
N HIS A 357 -13.97 19.73 -5.94
CA HIS A 357 -15.08 20.52 -6.48
C HIS A 357 -14.71 21.31 -7.74
N ASP A 358 -13.45 21.68 -7.89
CA ASP A 358 -12.94 22.40 -9.05
C ASP A 358 -12.58 21.52 -10.24
N TRP A 359 -12.62 20.19 -10.03
CA TRP A 359 -12.30 19.28 -11.12
C TRP A 359 -13.47 19.19 -12.11
N THR A 360 -13.21 19.49 -13.37
CA THR A 360 -14.16 19.37 -14.46
C THR A 360 -13.88 18.13 -15.30
N VAL A 361 -14.93 17.58 -15.90
CA VAL A 361 -14.80 16.48 -16.85
C VAL A 361 -14.07 16.97 -18.09
N PRO A 362 -13.02 16.28 -18.58
CA PRO A 362 -12.35 16.66 -19.81
C PRO A 362 -13.34 16.73 -20.99
N PRO A 363 -13.21 17.72 -21.90
CA PRO A 363 -14.07 17.85 -23.08
C PRO A 363 -14.04 16.60 -23.97
N ALA A 364 -15.05 16.44 -24.79
CA ALA A 364 -15.07 15.37 -25.79
C ALA A 364 -14.00 15.63 -26.86
N PRO A 365 -13.42 14.59 -27.47
CA PRO A 365 -12.42 14.78 -28.53
C PRO A 365 -12.92 15.64 -29.72
N GLU A 366 -14.19 15.60 -30.00
CA GLU A 366 -14.84 16.40 -31.08
C GLU A 366 -14.96 17.90 -30.74
N GLU A 367 -14.96 18.27 -29.45
CA GLU A 367 -15.00 19.66 -28.99
C GLU A 367 -13.62 20.32 -29.01
N VAL A 368 -12.54 19.53 -29.10
CA VAL A 368 -11.15 20.02 -29.13
C VAL A 368 -10.78 20.51 -30.55
N GLU A 369 -11.40 20.00 -31.62
CA GLU A 369 -11.09 20.39 -32.99
C GLU A 369 -11.60 21.79 -33.37
N THR A 370 -12.59 22.34 -32.68
CA THR A 370 -13.18 23.66 -32.97
C THR A 370 -12.50 24.81 -32.25
N ASP A 371 -11.73 24.59 -31.17
CA ASP A 371 -11.12 25.65 -30.35
C ASP A 371 -9.59 25.82 -30.54
N VAL A 372 -8.98 25.08 -31.48
CA VAL A 372 -7.49 25.07 -31.67
C VAL A 372 -6.91 26.38 -32.17
N SER A 373 -7.71 27.40 -32.48
CA SER A 373 -7.19 28.67 -33.05
C SER A 373 -6.66 29.70 -32.03
N MET A 374 -6.84 29.49 -30.70
CA MET A 374 -6.48 30.53 -29.71
C MET A 374 -5.68 30.10 -28.46
N SER A 375 -5.18 28.85 -28.32
CA SER A 375 -4.54 28.44 -27.07
C SER A 375 -3.12 27.85 -27.16
N ASN A 376 -2.31 28.22 -28.15
CA ASN A 376 -1.05 27.53 -28.46
C ASN A 376 0.16 27.84 -27.54
N GLU A 377 0.08 28.74 -26.55
CA GLU A 377 1.24 29.04 -25.68
C GLU A 377 1.18 28.47 -24.27
N SER A 378 0.00 28.31 -23.66
CA SER A 378 -0.10 27.75 -22.31
C SER A 378 0.04 26.23 -22.26
N ASP A 379 -0.45 25.52 -23.28
CA ASP A 379 -0.39 24.05 -23.35
C ASP A 379 1.04 23.52 -23.57
N ARG A 380 1.92 24.29 -24.19
CA ARG A 380 3.33 23.90 -24.36
C ARG A 380 4.10 23.87 -23.04
N SER A 381 3.81 24.77 -22.12
CA SER A 381 4.48 24.82 -20.83
C SER A 381 4.02 23.70 -19.88
N GLU A 382 2.74 23.32 -19.90
CA GLU A 382 2.23 22.19 -19.10
C GLU A 382 2.71 20.84 -19.66
N SER A 383 2.80 20.67 -20.96
CA SER A 383 3.33 19.43 -21.55
C SER A 383 4.83 19.24 -21.31
N ILE A 384 5.61 20.32 -21.22
CA ILE A 384 7.05 20.29 -20.89
C ILE A 384 7.25 20.00 -19.40
N LEU A 385 6.40 20.52 -18.51
CA LEU A 385 6.42 20.25 -17.08
C LEU A 385 6.03 18.80 -16.77
N ALA A 386 4.98 18.28 -17.42
CA ALA A 386 4.57 16.88 -17.29
C ALA A 386 5.62 15.89 -17.81
N LYS A 387 6.35 16.28 -18.88
CA LYS A 387 7.52 15.51 -19.38
C LYS A 387 8.70 15.54 -18.41
N LYS A 388 8.96 16.67 -17.74
CA LYS A 388 10.02 16.76 -16.73
C LYS A 388 9.69 15.96 -15.45
N GLU A 389 8.42 15.92 -15.04
CA GLU A 389 8.00 15.12 -13.88
C GLU A 389 8.08 13.61 -14.16
N SER A 390 7.74 13.18 -15.38
CA SER A 390 7.92 11.79 -15.80
C SER A 390 9.40 11.40 -15.96
N LEU A 391 10.25 12.35 -16.41
CA LEU A 391 11.70 12.15 -16.48
C LEU A 391 12.35 12.11 -15.10
N LEU A 392 11.84 12.85 -14.12
CA LEU A 392 12.32 12.77 -12.73
C LEU A 392 11.97 11.43 -12.10
N GLY A 393 10.76 10.91 -12.34
CA GLY A 393 10.36 9.57 -11.92
C GLY A 393 11.21 8.47 -12.56
N LEU A 394 11.52 8.61 -13.86
CA LEU A 394 12.42 7.71 -14.59
C LEU A 394 13.89 7.88 -14.15
N ALA A 395 14.33 9.08 -13.82
CA ALA A 395 15.69 9.33 -13.31
C ALA A 395 15.88 8.75 -11.90
N VAL A 396 14.88 8.84 -11.03
CA VAL A 396 14.90 8.20 -9.70
C VAL A 396 14.88 6.67 -9.85
N ALA A 397 14.06 6.13 -10.73
CA ALA A 397 14.06 4.70 -11.05
C ALA A 397 15.39 4.27 -11.70
N GLY A 398 15.96 5.09 -12.58
CA GLY A 398 17.26 4.86 -13.21
C GLY A 398 18.43 4.97 -12.23
N LEU A 399 18.38 5.90 -11.27
CA LEU A 399 19.37 6.03 -10.22
C LEU A 399 19.34 4.85 -9.26
N ILE A 400 18.14 4.38 -8.91
CA ILE A 400 17.93 3.16 -8.16
C ILE A 400 18.51 1.97 -8.93
N MET A 401 18.20 1.82 -10.21
CA MET A 401 18.77 0.76 -11.06
C MET A 401 20.29 0.87 -11.22
N TRP A 402 20.84 2.07 -11.37
CA TRP A 402 22.28 2.26 -11.49
C TRP A 402 23.03 1.88 -10.21
N VAL A 403 22.50 2.24 -9.04
CA VAL A 403 23.04 1.83 -7.72
C VAL A 403 22.96 0.30 -7.52
N PHE A 404 22.06 -0.38 -8.23
CA PHE A 404 21.91 -1.85 -8.16
C PHE A 404 22.78 -2.60 -9.16
N LEU A 405 23.29 -1.93 -10.20
CA LEU A 405 24.09 -2.56 -11.27
C LEU A 405 25.58 -2.22 -11.20
N SER A 406 25.98 -1.29 -10.34
CA SER A 406 27.37 -0.95 -10.00
C SER A 406 27.79 -1.56 -8.65
#